data_4caab95567ea970e7975e11ab980db7d
#
_entry.id   4caab95567ea970e7975e11ab980db7d
#
_cell.length_a   1.000
_cell.length_b   1.000
_cell.length_c   1.000
_cell.angle_alpha   90.00
_cell.angle_beta   90.00
_cell.angle_gamma   90.00
#
_symmetry.space_group_name_H-M   'P 1'
#
loop_
_entity.id
_entity.type
_entity.pdbx_description
1 polymer ?
#
loop_
_entity_poly.entity_id
_entity_poly.type
_entity_poly.pdbx_seq_one_letter_code
_entity_poly.pdbx_strand_id
1 'polypeptide(L)'
;MLRPGNFDITKNAAEAAGLKKGDKILDVGCGRGETMRFLTDEYGLDCVGVDMNLRFIEEGSKANPDLDIRLGDGEFLDDFSSKTFDGVFMECVLSLINMPDEALHEAYCVLKKGGRLILSDLFHINPEKNFIKAVRIEADRQAMRKHKEGDCEERTAKAVDFRHDGKFIIGPLGDQLEEMGFIITHFEDRTEDLTQYMAETILDGKEDSLICNVKNKKNTGYFMLVAQKR
;
A
#
# COMPACT_ATOMS: atom_id res chain seq x y z
N MET A 1 -18.52 3.66 -8.42
CA MET A 1 -17.13 4.05 -8.14
C MET A 1 -16.32 2.80 -7.86
N LEU A 2 -15.05 2.72 -8.26
CA LEU A 2 -14.21 1.52 -8.10
C LEU A 2 -13.64 1.43 -6.67
N ARG A 3 -13.18 2.58 -6.13
CA ARG A 3 -12.55 2.75 -4.81
C ARG A 3 -12.67 4.23 -4.39
N PRO A 4 -12.30 4.60 -3.15
CA PRO A 4 -12.29 6.01 -2.75
C PRO A 4 -11.49 6.86 -3.74
N GLY A 5 -12.07 8.01 -4.17
CA GLY A 5 -11.47 8.92 -5.14
C GLY A 5 -11.24 8.38 -6.54
N ASN A 6 -11.64 7.14 -6.81
CA ASN A 6 -11.49 6.49 -8.12
C ASN A 6 -10.03 6.58 -8.63
N PHE A 7 -9.79 7.11 -9.84
CA PHE A 7 -8.44 7.35 -10.37
C PHE A 7 -7.85 8.72 -10.03
N ASP A 8 -8.60 9.63 -9.40
CA ASP A 8 -8.08 10.95 -9.03
C ASP A 8 -6.96 10.85 -7.98
N ILE A 9 -7.07 9.90 -7.05
CA ILE A 9 -6.00 9.64 -6.07
C ILE A 9 -4.76 9.07 -6.77
N THR A 10 -4.92 8.09 -7.64
CA THR A 10 -3.81 7.52 -8.42
C THR A 10 -3.11 8.58 -9.27
N LYS A 11 -3.89 9.46 -9.93
CA LYS A 11 -3.37 10.59 -10.70
C LYS A 11 -2.55 11.52 -9.83
N ASN A 12 -3.13 12.01 -8.73
CA ASN A 12 -2.44 12.93 -7.82
C ASN A 12 -1.17 12.29 -7.25
N ALA A 13 -1.22 11.00 -6.92
CA ALA A 13 -0.07 10.24 -6.43
C ALA A 13 1.04 10.12 -7.49
N ALA A 14 0.70 9.80 -8.73
CA ALA A 14 1.66 9.71 -9.84
C ALA A 14 2.34 11.06 -10.11
N GLU A 15 1.57 12.15 -10.08
CA GLU A 15 2.07 13.52 -10.24
C GLU A 15 2.96 13.94 -9.06
N ALA A 16 2.54 13.68 -7.81
CA ALA A 16 3.33 13.97 -6.60
C ALA A 16 4.62 13.14 -6.54
N ALA A 17 4.58 11.89 -7.03
CA ALA A 17 5.74 11.03 -7.16
C ALA A 17 6.70 11.49 -8.27
N GLY A 18 6.26 12.32 -9.20
CA GLY A 18 7.04 12.79 -10.34
C GLY A 18 7.40 11.69 -11.33
N LEU A 19 6.51 10.69 -11.49
CA LEU A 19 6.69 9.58 -12.42
C LEU A 19 6.71 10.05 -13.87
N LYS A 20 7.48 9.36 -14.71
CA LYS A 20 7.73 9.75 -16.09
C LYS A 20 7.47 8.58 -17.05
N LYS A 21 7.09 8.90 -18.28
CA LYS A 21 6.91 7.90 -19.32
C LYS A 21 8.09 6.92 -19.40
N GLY A 22 7.77 5.63 -19.34
CA GLY A 22 8.72 4.54 -19.36
C GLY A 22 9.29 4.15 -17.99
N ASP A 23 8.90 4.83 -16.89
CA ASP A 23 9.23 4.36 -15.55
C ASP A 23 8.56 3.00 -15.29
N LYS A 24 9.30 2.12 -14.63
CA LYS A 24 8.83 0.78 -14.27
C LYS A 24 8.09 0.80 -12.95
N ILE A 25 6.85 0.33 -12.97
CA ILE A 25 5.94 0.35 -11.82
C ILE A 25 5.55 -1.07 -11.44
N LEU A 26 5.57 -1.34 -10.14
CA LEU A 26 4.95 -2.52 -9.56
C LEU A 26 3.66 -2.09 -8.84
N ASP A 27 2.54 -2.73 -9.18
CA ASP A 27 1.26 -2.57 -8.50
C ASP A 27 1.00 -3.80 -7.63
N VAL A 28 1.12 -3.65 -6.32
CA VAL A 28 0.90 -4.71 -5.33
C VAL A 28 -0.56 -4.69 -4.90
N GLY A 29 -1.25 -5.82 -5.06
CA GLY A 29 -2.70 -5.89 -4.92
C GLY A 29 -3.41 -5.30 -6.13
N CYS A 30 -2.89 -5.57 -7.32
CA CYS A 30 -3.34 -4.96 -8.57
C CYS A 30 -4.78 -5.32 -8.99
N GLY A 31 -5.40 -6.30 -8.32
CA GLY A 31 -6.74 -6.74 -8.65
C GLY A 31 -6.83 -7.22 -10.11
N ARG A 32 -7.68 -6.55 -10.89
CA ARG A 32 -7.86 -6.82 -12.34
C ARG A 32 -6.99 -5.94 -13.24
N GLY A 33 -6.09 -5.16 -12.66
CA GLY A 33 -5.16 -4.30 -13.37
C GLY A 33 -5.73 -2.94 -13.80
N GLU A 34 -6.81 -2.47 -13.16
CA GLU A 34 -7.41 -1.18 -13.51
C GLU A 34 -6.45 -0.01 -13.28
N THR A 35 -5.71 0.00 -12.16
CA THR A 35 -4.66 1.00 -11.87
C THR A 35 -3.56 0.95 -12.91
N MET A 36 -3.07 -0.25 -13.23
CA MET A 36 -2.02 -0.46 -14.23
C MET A 36 -2.46 0.06 -15.60
N ARG A 37 -3.71 -0.26 -16.03
CA ARG A 37 -4.28 0.22 -17.30
C ARG A 37 -4.29 1.75 -17.33
N PHE A 38 -4.81 2.38 -16.27
CA PHE A 38 -4.84 3.84 -16.15
C PHE A 38 -3.43 4.45 -16.24
N LEU A 39 -2.47 3.91 -15.49
CA LEU A 39 -1.09 4.42 -15.48
C LEU A 39 -0.37 4.22 -16.83
N THR A 40 -0.64 3.11 -17.52
CA THR A 40 -0.09 2.83 -18.84
C THR A 40 -0.66 3.77 -19.90
N ASP A 41 -1.98 3.95 -19.92
CA ASP A 41 -2.68 4.72 -20.95
C ASP A 41 -2.44 6.23 -20.79
N GLU A 42 -2.52 6.75 -19.56
CA GLU A 42 -2.43 8.20 -19.30
C GLU A 42 -0.99 8.70 -19.16
N TYR A 43 -0.09 7.87 -18.61
CA TYR A 43 1.29 8.30 -18.31
C TYR A 43 2.36 7.55 -19.12
N GLY A 44 1.98 6.48 -19.83
CA GLY A 44 2.92 5.65 -20.57
C GLY A 44 3.93 4.93 -19.69
N LEU A 45 3.51 4.52 -18.48
CA LEU A 45 4.33 3.77 -17.54
C LEU A 45 4.39 2.28 -17.93
N ASP A 46 5.50 1.63 -17.59
CA ASP A 46 5.73 0.18 -17.79
C ASP A 46 5.29 -0.55 -16.51
N CYS A 47 4.06 -1.07 -16.48
CA CYS A 47 3.42 -1.60 -15.29
C CYS A 47 3.45 -3.14 -15.23
N VAL A 48 3.83 -3.67 -14.08
CA VAL A 48 3.67 -5.08 -13.68
C VAL A 48 2.81 -5.12 -12.41
N GLY A 49 1.90 -6.07 -12.30
CA GLY A 49 1.04 -6.20 -11.12
C GLY A 49 1.07 -7.58 -10.51
N VAL A 50 0.91 -7.63 -9.19
CA VAL A 50 0.73 -8.87 -8.43
C VAL A 50 -0.53 -8.82 -7.57
N ASP A 51 -1.24 -9.94 -7.50
CA ASP A 51 -2.39 -10.11 -6.60
C ASP A 51 -2.48 -11.56 -6.15
N MET A 52 -2.97 -11.81 -4.92
CA MET A 52 -3.16 -13.17 -4.40
C MET A 52 -4.46 -13.83 -4.91
N ASN A 53 -5.38 -13.06 -5.46
CA ASN A 53 -6.68 -13.55 -5.90
C ASN A 53 -6.63 -14.04 -7.35
N LEU A 54 -6.49 -15.36 -7.51
CA LEU A 54 -6.41 -15.99 -8.83
C LEU A 54 -7.57 -15.58 -9.77
N ARG A 55 -8.79 -15.40 -9.24
CA ARG A 55 -9.93 -14.99 -10.04
C ARG A 55 -9.74 -13.58 -10.61
N PHE A 56 -9.18 -12.65 -9.82
CA PHE A 56 -8.89 -11.30 -10.31
C PHE A 56 -7.82 -11.32 -11.39
N ILE A 57 -6.78 -12.15 -11.22
CA ILE A 57 -5.73 -12.34 -12.23
C ILE A 57 -6.31 -12.88 -13.53
N GLU A 58 -7.14 -13.91 -13.48
CA GLU A 58 -7.77 -14.50 -14.67
C GLU A 58 -8.70 -13.51 -15.39
N GLU A 59 -9.53 -12.78 -14.63
CA GLU A 59 -10.44 -11.76 -15.18
C GLU A 59 -9.62 -10.59 -15.77
N GLY A 60 -8.57 -10.12 -15.08
CA GLY A 60 -7.70 -9.02 -15.49
C GLY A 60 -6.91 -9.34 -16.75
N SER A 61 -6.22 -10.49 -16.77
CA SER A 61 -5.44 -10.93 -17.93
C SER A 61 -6.31 -11.16 -19.17
N LYS A 62 -7.55 -11.59 -18.97
CA LYS A 62 -8.51 -11.73 -20.09
C LYS A 62 -8.96 -10.38 -20.62
N ALA A 63 -9.21 -9.40 -19.74
CA ALA A 63 -9.66 -8.07 -20.12
C ALA A 63 -8.52 -7.21 -20.70
N ASN A 64 -7.29 -7.42 -20.20
CA ASN A 64 -6.10 -6.64 -20.52
C ASN A 64 -4.94 -7.59 -20.88
N PRO A 65 -4.96 -8.26 -22.06
CA PRO A 65 -3.97 -9.30 -22.41
C PRO A 65 -2.56 -8.76 -22.65
N ASP A 66 -2.41 -7.46 -22.77
CA ASP A 66 -1.15 -6.73 -22.92
C ASP A 66 -0.52 -6.27 -21.59
N LEU A 67 -1.24 -6.40 -20.46
CA LEU A 67 -0.71 -6.11 -19.14
C LEU A 67 -0.06 -7.35 -18.50
N ASP A 68 1.05 -7.14 -17.82
CA ASP A 68 1.75 -8.20 -17.06
C ASP A 68 1.14 -8.30 -15.65
N ILE A 69 0.08 -9.11 -15.52
CA ILE A 69 -0.63 -9.37 -14.27
C ILE A 69 -0.28 -10.78 -13.79
N ARG A 70 0.25 -10.90 -12.56
CA ARG A 70 0.77 -12.16 -12.02
C ARG A 70 0.10 -12.52 -10.70
N LEU A 71 -0.06 -13.83 -10.47
CA LEU A 71 -0.34 -14.34 -9.14
C LEU A 71 0.89 -14.14 -8.26
N GLY A 72 0.73 -13.45 -7.11
CA GLY A 72 1.83 -13.18 -6.19
C GLY A 72 1.35 -12.61 -4.87
N ASP A 73 2.20 -12.72 -3.86
CA ASP A 73 1.98 -12.21 -2.51
C ASP A 73 2.85 -10.97 -2.29
N GLY A 74 2.24 -9.86 -1.87
CA GLY A 74 2.95 -8.62 -1.56
C GLY A 74 3.93 -8.72 -0.39
N GLU A 75 3.80 -9.75 0.45
CA GLU A 75 4.72 -10.06 1.53
C GLU A 75 6.00 -10.79 1.05
N PHE A 76 6.00 -11.29 -0.20
CA PHE A 76 7.08 -12.06 -0.81
C PHE A 76 7.24 -11.69 -2.29
N LEU A 77 8.11 -10.74 -2.59
CA LEU A 77 8.36 -10.25 -3.95
C LEU A 77 9.64 -10.85 -4.57
N ASP A 78 10.01 -12.07 -4.17
CA ASP A 78 11.24 -12.76 -4.58
C ASP A 78 11.35 -12.99 -6.10
N ASP A 79 10.23 -12.98 -6.83
CA ASP A 79 10.19 -13.08 -8.29
C ASP A 79 10.74 -11.82 -8.99
N PHE A 80 10.97 -10.76 -8.23
CA PHE A 80 11.50 -9.50 -8.74
C PHE A 80 12.92 -9.24 -8.22
N SER A 81 13.80 -8.88 -9.12
CA SER A 81 15.14 -8.48 -8.73
C SER A 81 15.11 -7.17 -7.91
N SER A 82 15.99 -7.07 -6.92
CA SER A 82 16.16 -5.83 -6.16
C SER A 82 16.44 -4.64 -7.06
N LYS A 83 15.97 -3.45 -6.69
CA LYS A 83 16.24 -2.18 -7.38
C LYS A 83 15.77 -2.18 -8.85
N THR A 84 14.63 -2.78 -9.11
CA THR A 84 14.04 -2.90 -10.46
C THR A 84 13.07 -1.78 -10.78
N PHE A 85 12.26 -1.33 -9.80
CA PHE A 85 11.14 -0.44 -10.03
C PHE A 85 11.45 1.01 -9.68
N ASP A 86 10.92 1.93 -10.48
CA ASP A 86 10.93 3.37 -10.24
C ASP A 86 9.81 3.77 -9.26
N GLY A 87 8.70 3.02 -9.26
CA GLY A 87 7.58 3.19 -8.34
C GLY A 87 6.95 1.86 -7.91
N VAL A 88 6.45 1.81 -6.67
CA VAL A 88 5.61 0.73 -6.15
C VAL A 88 4.32 1.35 -5.65
N PHE A 89 3.19 0.88 -6.17
CA PHE A 89 1.84 1.25 -5.73
C PHE A 89 1.28 0.18 -4.80
N MET A 90 0.66 0.60 -3.70
CA MET A 90 -0.15 -0.20 -2.80
C MET A 90 -1.41 0.59 -2.47
N GLU A 91 -2.43 0.45 -3.30
CA GLU A 91 -3.70 1.17 -3.16
C GLU A 91 -4.80 0.25 -2.64
N CYS A 92 -5.39 0.56 -1.48
CA CYS A 92 -6.45 -0.23 -0.83
C CYS A 92 -6.03 -1.69 -0.52
N VAL A 93 -4.77 -1.98 -0.32
CA VAL A 93 -4.26 -3.33 -0.16
C VAL A 93 -3.48 -3.53 1.13
N LEU A 94 -2.70 -2.54 1.57
CA LEU A 94 -1.79 -2.70 2.70
C LEU A 94 -2.55 -2.99 4.02
N SER A 95 -3.77 -2.46 4.17
CA SER A 95 -4.65 -2.77 5.30
C SER A 95 -5.16 -4.21 5.30
N LEU A 96 -5.15 -4.90 4.15
CA LEU A 96 -5.60 -6.27 3.97
C LEU A 96 -4.47 -7.30 4.12
N ILE A 97 -3.21 -6.88 3.98
CA ILE A 97 -2.01 -7.71 4.11
C ILE A 97 -1.82 -8.15 5.57
N ASN A 98 -1.40 -9.39 5.81
CA ASN A 98 -1.21 -9.90 7.17
C ASN A 98 0.01 -9.27 7.86
N MET A 99 1.13 -9.14 7.14
CA MET A 99 2.39 -8.58 7.62
C MET A 99 2.74 -7.30 6.83
N PRO A 100 2.11 -6.16 7.13
CA PRO A 100 2.31 -4.94 6.35
C PRO A 100 3.76 -4.42 6.40
N ASP A 101 4.49 -4.67 7.47
CA ASP A 101 5.91 -4.34 7.59
C ASP A 101 6.79 -5.16 6.64
N GLU A 102 6.49 -6.45 6.43
CA GLU A 102 7.19 -7.27 5.44
C GLU A 102 6.89 -6.78 4.02
N ALA A 103 5.63 -6.49 3.70
CA ALA A 103 5.26 -5.95 2.39
C ALA A 103 5.93 -4.59 2.10
N LEU A 104 6.05 -3.72 3.10
CA LEU A 104 6.79 -2.46 2.99
C LEU A 104 8.29 -2.68 2.81
N HIS A 105 8.86 -3.69 3.49
CA HIS A 105 10.26 -4.07 3.32
C HIS A 105 10.54 -4.63 1.92
N GLU A 106 9.67 -5.51 1.43
CA GLU A 106 9.77 -6.05 0.06
C GLU A 106 9.68 -4.92 -0.98
N ALA A 107 8.71 -3.99 -0.81
CA ALA A 107 8.62 -2.80 -1.65
C ALA A 107 9.92 -1.96 -1.62
N TYR A 108 10.51 -1.80 -0.42
CA TYR A 108 11.81 -1.13 -0.30
C TYR A 108 12.90 -1.87 -1.07
N CYS A 109 12.98 -3.19 -0.99
CA CYS A 109 14.00 -3.99 -1.67
C CYS A 109 13.91 -3.86 -3.18
N VAL A 110 12.72 -3.96 -3.76
CA VAL A 110 12.52 -3.93 -5.22
C VAL A 110 12.61 -2.52 -5.82
N LEU A 111 12.43 -1.47 -5.02
CA LEU A 111 12.57 -0.08 -5.46
C LEU A 111 14.03 0.28 -5.75
N LYS A 112 14.28 1.02 -6.82
CA LYS A 112 15.54 1.71 -7.09
C LYS A 112 15.84 2.76 -6.02
N LYS A 113 17.10 3.16 -5.89
CA LYS A 113 17.45 4.37 -5.13
C LYS A 113 16.73 5.58 -5.75
N GLY A 114 16.08 6.39 -4.92
CA GLY A 114 15.26 7.50 -5.38
C GLY A 114 13.87 7.10 -5.88
N GLY A 115 13.57 5.79 -5.96
CA GLY A 115 12.25 5.27 -6.33
C GLY A 115 11.16 5.69 -5.35
N ARG A 116 9.92 5.58 -5.75
CA ARG A 116 8.74 6.07 -5.04
C ARG A 116 7.88 4.91 -4.53
N LEU A 117 7.56 4.94 -3.26
CA LEU A 117 6.48 4.15 -2.66
C LEU A 117 5.22 5.02 -2.61
N ILE A 118 4.13 4.51 -3.17
CA ILE A 118 2.82 5.16 -3.20
C ILE A 118 1.85 4.30 -2.39
N LEU A 119 1.27 4.90 -1.34
CA LEU A 119 0.29 4.25 -0.49
C LEU A 119 -1.01 5.03 -0.50
N SER A 120 -2.15 4.34 -0.61
CA SER A 120 -3.45 4.91 -0.28
C SER A 120 -4.30 3.86 0.44
N ASP A 121 -4.75 4.19 1.65
CA ASP A 121 -5.46 3.22 2.50
C ASP A 121 -6.22 3.89 3.65
N LEU A 122 -6.85 3.08 4.48
CA LEU A 122 -7.62 3.52 5.62
C LEU A 122 -6.73 3.93 6.80
N PHE A 123 -7.06 5.03 7.48
CA PHE A 123 -6.38 5.43 8.70
C PHE A 123 -7.36 5.83 9.82
N HIS A 124 -6.85 5.84 11.04
CA HIS A 124 -7.59 6.26 12.22
C HIS A 124 -7.47 7.77 12.42
N ILE A 125 -8.57 8.52 12.23
CA ILE A 125 -8.58 10.00 12.28
C ILE A 125 -8.12 10.54 13.63
N ASN A 126 -8.57 9.99 14.74
CA ASN A 126 -8.20 10.44 16.09
C ASN A 126 -7.88 9.21 16.96
N PRO A 127 -6.69 8.59 16.81
CA PRO A 127 -6.32 7.46 17.64
C PRO A 127 -6.10 7.90 19.09
N GLU A 128 -6.54 7.10 20.06
CA GLU A 128 -6.28 7.37 21.48
C GLU A 128 -4.78 7.41 21.77
N LYS A 129 -4.33 8.38 22.58
CA LYS A 129 -2.90 8.55 22.92
C LYS A 129 -2.26 7.29 23.51
N ASN A 130 -3.01 6.54 24.32
CA ASN A 130 -2.52 5.28 24.89
C ASN A 130 -2.28 4.21 23.82
N PHE A 131 -3.02 4.27 22.75
CA PHE A 131 -2.93 3.37 21.62
C PHE A 131 -1.66 3.62 20.81
N ILE A 132 -1.41 4.89 20.43
CA ILE A 132 -0.19 5.32 19.75
C ILE A 132 1.03 4.88 20.56
N LYS A 133 0.98 5.09 21.88
CA LYS A 133 2.07 4.68 22.78
C LYS A 133 2.25 3.15 22.81
N ALA A 134 1.19 2.37 22.81
CA ALA A 134 1.26 0.90 22.80
C ALA A 134 1.90 0.36 21.51
N VAL A 135 1.50 0.91 20.35
CA VAL A 135 2.09 0.53 19.05
C VAL A 135 3.58 0.85 18.99
N ARG A 136 3.99 2.06 19.45
CA ARG A 136 5.41 2.45 19.49
C ARG A 136 6.23 1.57 20.43
N ILE A 137 5.72 1.25 21.63
CA ILE A 137 6.41 0.35 22.56
C ILE A 137 6.61 -1.05 21.95
N GLU A 138 5.62 -1.55 21.20
CA GLU A 138 5.75 -2.85 20.55
C GLU A 138 6.76 -2.80 19.41
N ALA A 139 6.79 -1.74 18.61
CA ALA A 139 7.80 -1.52 17.58
C ALA A 139 9.22 -1.48 18.18
N ASP A 140 9.43 -0.69 19.26
CA ASP A 140 10.71 -0.61 19.96
C ASP A 140 11.17 -1.98 20.52
N ARG A 141 10.23 -2.75 21.08
CA ARG A 141 10.55 -4.10 21.60
C ARG A 141 11.00 -5.05 20.50
N GLN A 142 10.41 -4.95 19.33
CA GLN A 142 10.76 -5.81 18.19
C GLN A 142 12.08 -5.39 17.58
N ALA A 143 12.35 -4.09 17.44
CA ALA A 143 13.64 -3.58 17.01
C ALA A 143 14.79 -4.05 17.95
N MET A 144 14.56 -4.04 19.27
CA MET A 144 15.53 -4.55 20.25
C MET A 144 15.75 -6.06 20.15
N ARG A 145 14.75 -6.85 19.76
CA ARG A 145 14.92 -8.30 19.54
C ARG A 145 15.73 -8.58 18.28
N LYS A 146 15.46 -7.89 17.19
CA LYS A 146 16.25 -7.98 15.94
C LYS A 146 17.74 -7.69 16.18
N HIS A 147 18.08 -6.76 17.06
CA HIS A 147 19.48 -6.43 17.42
C HIS A 147 20.20 -7.49 18.29
N LYS A 148 19.44 -8.32 19.01
CA LYS A 148 20.02 -9.36 19.88
C LYS A 148 20.28 -10.69 19.17
N GLU A 149 19.62 -10.95 18.05
CA GLU A 149 19.67 -12.26 17.38
C GLU A 149 20.71 -12.34 16.25
N GLY A 150 21.48 -11.27 15.98
CA GLY A 150 22.59 -11.28 15.01
C GLY A 150 22.15 -11.67 13.58
N ASP A 151 22.87 -11.20 12.59
CA ASP A 151 22.65 -11.48 11.16
C ASP A 151 22.38 -12.97 10.86
N CYS A 152 21.16 -13.44 10.97
CA CYS A 152 20.77 -14.78 10.58
C CYS A 152 19.43 -14.80 9.85
N GLU A 153 19.43 -15.55 8.79
CA GLU A 153 18.41 -15.68 7.73
C GLU A 153 17.02 -16.18 8.14
N GLU A 154 16.70 -16.31 9.43
CA GLU A 154 15.36 -16.68 9.89
C GLU A 154 14.66 -15.49 10.53
N ARG A 155 13.79 -14.85 9.77
CA ARG A 155 12.87 -13.78 10.23
C ARG A 155 11.75 -14.36 11.08
N THR A 156 12.03 -14.67 12.35
CA THR A 156 11.02 -15.10 13.32
C THR A 156 10.47 -13.96 14.19
N ALA A 157 10.82 -12.71 13.88
CA ALA A 157 10.26 -11.58 14.60
C ALA A 157 8.79 -11.38 14.24
N LYS A 158 7.92 -11.30 15.24
CA LYS A 158 6.50 -10.91 15.02
C LYS A 158 6.46 -9.58 14.28
N ALA A 159 5.73 -9.55 13.17
CA ALA A 159 5.49 -8.35 12.38
C ALA A 159 4.94 -7.20 13.23
N VAL A 160 5.42 -5.98 13.01
CA VAL A 160 4.87 -4.78 13.65
C VAL A 160 3.59 -4.42 12.94
N ASP A 161 2.46 -4.49 13.63
CA ASP A 161 1.18 -4.06 13.08
C ASP A 161 0.91 -2.61 13.49
N PHE A 162 1.01 -1.69 12.53
CA PHE A 162 0.71 -0.26 12.70
C PHE A 162 -0.77 0.04 12.58
N ARG A 163 -1.61 -1.00 12.60
CA ARG A 163 -3.07 -0.90 12.45
C ARG A 163 -3.78 -1.11 13.77
N HIS A 164 -4.92 -0.47 13.86
CA HIS A 164 -5.95 -0.78 14.85
C HIS A 164 -7.30 -0.88 14.14
N ASP A 165 -8.02 -1.97 14.36
CA ASP A 165 -9.29 -2.24 13.70
C ASP A 165 -9.21 -2.12 12.16
N GLY A 166 -8.10 -2.58 11.54
CA GLY A 166 -7.88 -2.52 10.10
C GLY A 166 -7.52 -1.12 9.56
N LYS A 167 -7.19 -0.16 10.42
CA LYS A 167 -6.84 1.22 10.04
C LYS A 167 -5.45 1.58 10.51
N PHE A 168 -4.68 2.22 9.66
CA PHE A 168 -3.34 2.66 10.01
C PHE A 168 -3.35 3.79 11.05
N ILE A 169 -2.34 3.81 11.90
CA ILE A 169 -2.01 4.93 12.76
C ILE A 169 -0.87 5.68 12.08
N ILE A 170 -1.15 6.84 11.52
CA ILE A 170 -0.24 7.55 10.61
C ILE A 170 1.12 7.86 11.24
N GLY A 171 1.16 8.28 12.51
CA GLY A 171 2.43 8.57 13.19
C GLY A 171 3.38 7.36 13.20
N PRO A 172 2.99 6.23 13.81
CA PRO A 172 3.77 4.99 13.78
C PRO A 172 4.11 4.47 12.38
N LEU A 173 3.19 4.56 11.41
CA LEU A 173 3.47 4.19 10.01
C LEU A 173 4.58 5.08 9.43
N GLY A 174 4.52 6.40 9.69
CA GLY A 174 5.54 7.33 9.26
C GLY A 174 6.91 7.04 9.89
N ASP A 175 6.93 6.82 11.21
CA ASP A 175 8.15 6.45 11.94
C ASP A 175 8.81 5.19 11.31
N GLN A 176 8.01 4.16 10.99
CA GLN A 176 8.50 2.94 10.35
C GLN A 176 9.05 3.16 8.95
N LEU A 177 8.36 3.93 8.12
CA LEU A 177 8.85 4.25 6.78
C LEU A 177 10.21 4.97 6.84
N GLU A 178 10.37 5.91 7.78
CA GLU A 178 11.62 6.62 7.99
C GLU A 178 12.75 5.69 8.48
N GLU A 179 12.47 4.78 9.40
CA GLU A 179 13.41 3.75 9.89
C GLU A 179 13.85 2.80 8.78
N MET A 180 12.96 2.46 7.85
CA MET A 180 13.29 1.66 6.66
C MET A 180 14.15 2.42 5.64
N GLY A 181 14.29 3.74 5.78
CA GLY A 181 15.09 4.58 4.89
C GLY A 181 14.28 5.30 3.82
N PHE A 182 12.97 5.40 3.99
CA PHE A 182 12.14 6.29 3.17
C PHE A 182 12.16 7.73 3.69
N ILE A 183 11.84 8.67 2.82
CA ILE A 183 11.50 10.05 3.15
C ILE A 183 10.08 10.29 2.65
N ILE A 184 9.15 10.62 3.54
CA ILE A 184 7.80 10.99 3.15
C ILE A 184 7.87 12.35 2.45
N THR A 185 7.51 12.38 1.17
CA THR A 185 7.56 13.59 0.33
C THR A 185 6.19 14.24 0.16
N HIS A 186 5.12 13.46 0.32
CA HIS A 186 3.76 13.95 0.18
C HIS A 186 2.79 13.15 1.06
N PHE A 187 1.80 13.85 1.62
CA PHE A 187 0.71 13.25 2.39
C PHE A 187 -0.57 14.08 2.18
N GLU A 188 -1.66 13.40 1.88
CA GLU A 188 -2.99 14.00 1.78
C GLU A 188 -4.02 13.21 2.59
N ASP A 189 -4.85 13.92 3.34
CA ASP A 189 -6.08 13.39 3.89
C ASP A 189 -7.16 13.39 2.80
N ARG A 190 -7.62 12.22 2.43
CA ARG A 190 -8.60 11.95 1.38
C ARG A 190 -9.92 11.40 1.95
N THR A 191 -10.23 11.74 3.19
CA THR A 191 -11.42 11.24 3.91
C THR A 191 -12.72 11.64 3.23
N GLU A 192 -12.76 12.76 2.52
CA GLU A 192 -13.94 13.16 1.73
C GLU A 192 -14.24 12.16 0.62
N ASP A 193 -13.19 11.66 -0.08
CA ASP A 193 -13.35 10.64 -1.12
C ASP A 193 -13.88 9.32 -0.56
N LEU A 194 -13.42 8.92 0.64
CA LEU A 194 -13.97 7.76 1.33
C LEU A 194 -15.44 7.94 1.66
N THR A 195 -15.82 9.12 2.14
CA THR A 195 -17.21 9.44 2.51
C THR A 195 -18.13 9.34 1.29
N GLN A 196 -17.70 9.89 0.16
CA GLN A 196 -18.43 9.80 -1.10
C GLN A 196 -18.55 8.36 -1.59
N TYR A 197 -17.44 7.62 -1.58
CA TYR A 197 -17.38 6.21 -1.95
C TYR A 197 -18.34 5.34 -1.12
N MET A 198 -18.35 5.54 0.21
CA MET A 198 -19.25 4.83 1.11
C MET A 198 -20.72 5.13 0.80
N ALA A 199 -21.07 6.40 0.52
CA ALA A 199 -22.43 6.79 0.18
C ALA A 199 -22.89 6.11 -1.12
N GLU A 200 -22.06 6.11 -2.17
CA GLU A 200 -22.37 5.45 -3.45
C GLU A 200 -22.49 3.93 -3.30
N THR A 201 -21.57 3.30 -2.55
CA THR A 201 -21.58 1.85 -2.32
C THR A 201 -22.87 1.41 -1.59
N ILE A 202 -23.33 2.19 -0.60
CA ILE A 202 -24.59 1.93 0.10
C ILE A 202 -25.79 2.07 -0.85
N LEU A 203 -25.80 3.10 -1.68
CA LEU A 203 -26.89 3.33 -2.65
C LEU A 203 -26.97 2.23 -3.71
N ASP A 204 -25.83 1.72 -4.15
CA ASP A 204 -25.74 0.62 -5.12
C ASP A 204 -26.02 -0.77 -4.50
N GLY A 205 -26.14 -0.87 -3.19
CA GLY A 205 -26.34 -2.15 -2.47
C GLY A 205 -25.17 -3.12 -2.60
N LYS A 206 -23.96 -2.61 -2.84
CA LYS A 206 -22.73 -3.41 -2.98
C LYS A 206 -22.09 -3.67 -1.62
N GLU A 207 -21.54 -4.88 -1.44
CA GLU A 207 -20.61 -5.20 -0.37
C GLU A 207 -19.18 -4.95 -0.87
N ASP A 208 -18.40 -4.18 -0.11
CA ASP A 208 -17.01 -3.88 -0.44
C ASP A 208 -16.07 -4.41 0.64
N SER A 209 -15.03 -5.13 0.23
CA SER A 209 -14.06 -5.77 1.13
C SER A 209 -13.27 -4.75 1.97
N LEU A 210 -12.91 -3.60 1.40
CA LEU A 210 -12.19 -2.55 2.12
C LEU A 210 -13.00 -2.02 3.31
N ILE A 211 -14.31 -1.82 3.12
CA ILE A 211 -15.20 -1.25 4.14
C ILE A 211 -15.71 -2.34 5.10
N CYS A 212 -15.98 -3.56 4.58
CA CYS A 212 -16.51 -4.66 5.39
C CYS A 212 -15.51 -5.14 6.44
N ASN A 213 -14.20 -5.08 6.16
CA ASN A 213 -13.15 -5.52 7.09
C ASN A 213 -12.89 -4.53 8.24
N VAL A 214 -13.41 -3.31 8.16
CA VAL A 214 -13.25 -2.30 9.23
C VAL A 214 -14.29 -2.55 10.33
N LYS A 215 -13.85 -3.05 11.49
CA LYS A 215 -14.73 -3.38 12.64
C LYS A 215 -15.47 -2.16 13.19
N ASN A 216 -14.87 -0.97 13.13
CA ASN A 216 -15.46 0.27 13.62
C ASN A 216 -15.35 1.36 12.55
N LYS A 217 -16.47 1.69 11.88
CA LYS A 217 -16.52 2.71 10.82
C LYS A 217 -16.37 4.15 11.34
N LYS A 218 -16.45 4.36 12.69
CA LYS A 218 -16.21 5.68 13.28
C LYS A 218 -14.71 6.01 13.25
N ASN A 219 -14.39 7.27 13.11
CA ASN A 219 -13.01 7.77 13.06
C ASN A 219 -12.17 7.10 11.97
N THR A 220 -12.79 6.72 10.85
CA THR A 220 -12.11 6.16 9.70
C THR A 220 -11.90 7.24 8.66
N GLY A 221 -10.65 7.48 8.31
CA GLY A 221 -10.23 8.32 7.19
C GLY A 221 -9.59 7.49 6.10
N TYR A 222 -9.26 8.17 5.01
CA TYR A 222 -8.52 7.64 3.89
C TYR A 222 -7.35 8.58 3.58
N PHE A 223 -6.18 8.05 3.32
CA PHE A 223 -4.99 8.84 3.03
C PHE A 223 -4.36 8.46 1.70
N MET A 224 -3.61 9.37 1.15
CA MET A 224 -2.64 9.16 0.09
C MET A 224 -1.27 9.66 0.57
N LEU A 225 -0.24 8.83 0.40
CA LEU A 225 1.12 9.11 0.82
C LEU A 225 2.09 8.74 -0.30
N VAL A 226 3.08 9.59 -0.53
CA VAL A 226 4.23 9.29 -1.38
C VAL A 226 5.49 9.38 -0.54
N ALA A 227 6.31 8.32 -0.59
CA ALA A 227 7.61 8.28 0.06
C ALA A 227 8.71 7.93 -0.93
N GLN A 228 9.90 8.52 -0.75
CA GLN A 228 11.06 8.29 -1.59
C GLN A 228 12.09 7.43 -0.87
N LYS A 229 12.57 6.37 -1.53
CA LYS A 229 13.72 5.58 -1.06
C LYS A 229 15.01 6.39 -1.14
N ARG A 230 15.78 6.45 -0.04
CA ARG A 230 17.10 7.12 0.04
C ARG A 230 18.19 6.43 -0.76
#